data_8433e30d132443050b8cf7f4a744784f
#
_entry.id   8433e30d132443050b8cf7f4a744784f
#
_cell.length_a   1.000
_cell.length_b   1.000
_cell.length_c   1.000
_cell.angle_alpha   90.00
_cell.angle_beta   90.00
_cell.angle_gamma   90.00
#
_symmetry.space_group_name_H-M   'P 1'
#
loop_
_entity.id
_entity.type
_entity.pdbx_description
1 polymer ?
#
loop_
_entity_poly.entity_id
_entity_poly.type
_entity_poly.pdbx_seq_one_letter_code
_entity_poly.pdbx_strand_id
1 'polypeptide(L)'
;MPSREWEYFMENYYGDPYMMWHDGIDEKSVTYLKGEEREKAEDMLIESLAEGNYYAAKGLRELRSEKAIPTLVMNLFSGSGTLTVEIAVALCMIKDTLDYVPHIINVMKNHVFWTSRMDAARALRRFPTEEVVEALYETVAKDPDYLVRNHASETILFLHGLEPVISEHKEIFQLMIVEFDKTDKASIDTAFRSYQKCSEMLRQFVESEGMLRNGPIIEDIWNWKN
;
A
#
# COMPACT_ATOMS: atom_id res chain seq x y z
N MET A 1 8.31 -30.00 20.90
CA MET A 1 9.19 -28.84 20.67
C MET A 1 8.63 -28.10 19.49
N PRO A 2 8.63 -26.76 19.48
CA PRO A 2 8.20 -25.99 18.33
C PRO A 2 8.98 -26.40 17.06
N SER A 3 8.36 -26.29 15.90
CA SER A 3 9.04 -26.51 14.63
C SER A 3 9.97 -25.32 14.29
N ARG A 4 10.89 -25.50 13.35
CA ARG A 4 11.74 -24.42 12.85
C ARG A 4 10.90 -23.34 12.15
N GLU A 5 9.85 -23.76 11.48
CA GLU A 5 8.89 -22.89 10.82
C GLU A 5 8.13 -22.02 11.83
N TRP A 6 7.81 -22.58 13.01
CA TRP A 6 7.20 -21.83 14.10
C TRP A 6 8.15 -20.76 14.68
N GLU A 7 9.42 -21.09 14.89
CA GLU A 7 10.42 -20.12 15.36
C GLU A 7 10.58 -18.99 14.34
N TYR A 8 10.61 -19.32 13.04
CA TYR A 8 10.70 -18.34 11.95
C TYR A 8 9.46 -17.42 11.88
N PHE A 9 8.26 -17.99 12.02
CA PHE A 9 7.02 -17.21 12.14
C PHE A 9 7.05 -16.25 13.34
N MET A 10 7.47 -16.73 14.51
CA MET A 10 7.55 -15.92 15.73
C MET A 10 8.56 -14.76 15.58
N GLU A 11 9.69 -14.99 14.94
CA GLU A 11 10.68 -13.95 14.65
C GLU A 11 10.09 -12.86 13.72
N ASN A 12 9.34 -13.23 12.70
CA ASN A 12 8.78 -12.30 11.72
C ASN A 12 7.58 -11.51 12.25
N TYR A 13 6.69 -12.10 13.02
CA TYR A 13 5.43 -11.45 13.45
C TYR A 13 5.44 -10.95 14.90
N TYR A 14 6.35 -11.48 15.72
CA TYR A 14 6.43 -11.20 17.17
C TYR A 14 7.88 -10.97 17.65
N GLY A 15 8.79 -10.70 16.72
CA GLY A 15 10.20 -10.43 17.00
C GLY A 15 10.45 -9.02 17.52
N ASP A 16 11.65 -8.53 17.30
CA ASP A 16 12.01 -7.16 17.68
C ASP A 16 11.27 -6.12 16.84
N PRO A 17 10.47 -5.21 17.43
CA PRO A 17 9.66 -4.25 16.69
C PRO A 17 10.47 -3.31 15.81
N TYR A 18 11.71 -2.95 16.21
CA TYR A 18 12.58 -2.10 15.42
C TYR A 18 13.05 -2.82 14.16
N MET A 19 13.48 -4.08 14.29
CA MET A 19 13.91 -4.89 13.13
C MET A 19 12.75 -5.15 12.17
N MET A 20 11.57 -5.47 12.70
CA MET A 20 10.37 -5.66 11.90
C MET A 20 10.00 -4.39 11.09
N TRP A 21 10.18 -3.22 11.69
CA TRP A 21 9.91 -1.95 11.03
C TRP A 21 11.01 -1.58 10.01
N HIS A 22 12.28 -1.79 10.36
CA HIS A 22 13.45 -1.36 9.57
C HIS A 22 13.69 -2.29 8.38
N ASP A 23 13.73 -3.61 8.64
CA ASP A 23 14.05 -4.63 7.62
C ASP A 23 12.80 -5.22 6.95
N GLY A 24 11.61 -4.96 7.53
CA GLY A 24 10.36 -5.60 7.15
C GLY A 24 10.23 -7.01 7.74
N ILE A 25 9.18 -7.70 7.34
CA ILE A 25 8.92 -9.11 7.70
C ILE A 25 8.77 -9.97 6.44
N ASP A 26 9.09 -11.25 6.56
CA ASP A 26 8.63 -12.23 5.57
C ASP A 26 7.15 -12.56 5.86
N GLU A 27 6.25 -11.88 5.15
CA GLU A 27 4.80 -12.07 5.29
C GLU A 27 4.38 -13.52 5.03
N LYS A 28 5.14 -14.27 4.20
CA LYS A 28 4.87 -15.66 3.84
C LYS A 28 5.31 -16.65 4.92
N SER A 29 6.08 -16.23 5.93
CA SER A 29 6.56 -17.12 7.00
C SER A 29 5.43 -17.90 7.67
N VAL A 30 4.24 -17.30 7.83
CA VAL A 30 3.04 -17.94 8.37
C VAL A 30 2.50 -19.08 7.48
N THR A 31 2.73 -19.03 6.19
CA THR A 31 2.24 -20.04 5.22
C THR A 31 3.01 -21.35 5.29
N TYR A 32 4.21 -21.34 5.88
CA TYR A 32 5.03 -22.54 6.06
C TYR A 32 4.53 -23.43 7.19
N LEU A 33 3.73 -22.88 8.11
CA LEU A 33 3.15 -23.61 9.25
C LEU A 33 2.10 -24.64 8.80
N LYS A 34 2.00 -25.73 9.56
CA LYS A 34 1.06 -26.83 9.28
C LYS A 34 0.37 -27.29 10.56
N GLY A 35 -0.81 -27.92 10.39
CA GLY A 35 -1.56 -28.52 11.50
C GLY A 35 -1.82 -27.55 12.65
N GLU A 36 -1.61 -28.01 13.87
CA GLU A 36 -1.88 -27.24 15.09
C GLU A 36 -1.11 -25.93 15.20
N GLU A 37 0.13 -25.87 14.67
CA GLU A 37 0.92 -24.63 14.67
C GLU A 37 0.31 -23.57 13.76
N ARG A 38 -0.25 -23.97 12.60
CA ARG A 38 -0.95 -23.05 11.69
C ARG A 38 -2.22 -22.50 12.33
N GLU A 39 -3.03 -23.37 12.96
CA GLU A 39 -4.26 -22.96 13.65
C GLU A 39 -3.95 -22.00 14.79
N LYS A 40 -2.93 -22.32 15.59
CA LYS A 40 -2.47 -21.46 16.68
C LYS A 40 -1.97 -20.11 16.19
N ALA A 41 -1.18 -20.09 15.10
CA ALA A 41 -0.70 -18.84 14.51
C ALA A 41 -1.84 -17.96 13.99
N GLU A 42 -2.85 -18.55 13.36
CA GLU A 42 -4.05 -17.85 12.92
C GLU A 42 -4.79 -17.19 14.09
N ASP A 43 -4.99 -17.92 15.20
CA ASP A 43 -5.62 -17.38 16.41
C ASP A 43 -4.82 -16.23 17.01
N MET A 44 -3.50 -16.38 17.14
CA MET A 44 -2.61 -15.33 17.64
C MET A 44 -2.66 -14.08 16.76
N LEU A 45 -2.71 -14.22 15.43
CA LEU A 45 -2.83 -13.11 14.51
C LEU A 45 -4.19 -12.41 14.64
N ILE A 46 -5.29 -13.14 14.83
CA ILE A 46 -6.61 -12.56 15.06
C ILE A 46 -6.64 -11.75 16.36
N GLU A 47 -6.07 -12.27 17.46
CA GLU A 47 -5.94 -11.56 18.74
C GLU A 47 -5.07 -10.30 18.59
N SER A 48 -3.90 -10.42 17.98
CA SER A 48 -2.97 -9.31 17.74
C SER A 48 -3.57 -8.21 16.84
N LEU A 49 -4.39 -8.59 15.84
CA LEU A 49 -5.13 -7.63 15.02
C LEU A 49 -6.12 -6.80 15.86
N ALA A 50 -6.82 -7.43 16.79
CA ALA A 50 -7.75 -6.73 17.68
C ALA A 50 -7.04 -5.69 18.58
N GLU A 51 -5.76 -5.87 18.84
CA GLU A 51 -4.88 -4.92 19.55
C GLU A 51 -4.28 -3.82 18.63
N GLY A 52 -4.57 -3.86 17.33
CA GLY A 52 -4.15 -2.84 16.37
C GLY A 52 -2.82 -3.14 15.65
N ASN A 53 -2.34 -4.38 15.70
CA ASN A 53 -1.14 -4.79 14.99
C ASN A 53 -1.42 -4.98 13.49
N TYR A 54 -0.91 -4.07 12.65
CA TYR A 54 -1.13 -4.14 11.20
C TYR A 54 -0.36 -5.30 10.52
N TYR A 55 0.74 -5.81 11.10
CA TYR A 55 1.42 -6.99 10.59
C TYR A 55 0.51 -8.22 10.66
N ALA A 56 -0.37 -8.30 11.66
CA ALA A 56 -1.33 -9.37 11.77
C ALA A 56 -2.28 -9.42 10.56
N ALA A 57 -2.73 -8.25 10.05
CA ALA A 57 -3.55 -8.21 8.85
C ALA A 57 -2.83 -8.79 7.62
N LYS A 58 -1.51 -8.56 7.49
CA LYS A 58 -0.68 -9.15 6.44
C LYS A 58 -0.65 -10.68 6.54
N GLY A 59 -0.39 -11.22 7.73
CA GLY A 59 -0.38 -12.67 7.96
C GLY A 59 -1.72 -13.33 7.69
N LEU A 60 -2.81 -12.74 8.14
CA LEU A 60 -4.17 -13.23 7.89
C LEU A 60 -4.53 -13.20 6.40
N ARG A 61 -4.04 -12.22 5.66
CA ARG A 61 -4.11 -12.16 4.20
C ARG A 61 -3.39 -13.33 3.54
N GLU A 62 -2.15 -13.60 3.93
CA GLU A 62 -1.35 -14.70 3.37
C GLU A 62 -1.97 -16.07 3.68
N LEU A 63 -2.59 -16.23 4.86
CA LEU A 63 -3.35 -17.42 5.22
C LEU A 63 -4.68 -17.56 4.47
N ARG A 64 -5.18 -16.48 3.85
CA ARG A 64 -6.55 -16.40 3.32
C ARG A 64 -7.58 -16.73 4.40
N SER A 65 -7.39 -16.21 5.62
CA SER A 65 -8.18 -16.58 6.79
C SER A 65 -9.61 -16.04 6.72
N GLU A 66 -10.56 -16.88 6.33
CA GLU A 66 -11.99 -16.54 6.41
C GLU A 66 -12.44 -16.35 7.86
N LYS A 67 -11.85 -17.07 8.82
CA LYS A 67 -12.08 -16.96 10.26
C LYS A 67 -11.82 -15.54 10.78
N ALA A 68 -10.84 -14.83 10.18
CA ALA A 68 -10.49 -13.47 10.58
C ALA A 68 -11.44 -12.38 10.06
N ILE A 69 -12.33 -12.67 9.10
CA ILE A 69 -13.18 -11.65 8.45
C ILE A 69 -13.96 -10.80 9.47
N PRO A 70 -14.63 -11.36 10.50
CA PRO A 70 -15.36 -10.54 11.47
C PRO A 70 -14.46 -9.53 12.18
N THR A 71 -13.26 -9.96 12.61
CA THR A 71 -12.30 -9.10 13.31
C THR A 71 -11.71 -8.05 12.36
N LEU A 72 -11.39 -8.41 11.11
CA LEU A 72 -10.94 -7.47 10.07
C LEU A 72 -12.00 -6.38 9.82
N VAL A 73 -13.27 -6.76 9.61
CA VAL A 73 -14.36 -5.79 9.36
C VAL A 73 -14.57 -4.86 10.57
N MET A 74 -14.55 -5.38 11.79
CA MET A 74 -14.69 -4.57 13.00
C MET A 74 -13.57 -3.53 13.13
N ASN A 75 -12.33 -3.91 12.82
CA ASN A 75 -11.16 -3.03 12.95
C ASN A 75 -10.96 -2.09 11.76
N LEU A 76 -11.60 -2.33 10.61
CA LEU A 76 -11.51 -1.48 9.43
C LEU A 76 -11.93 -0.03 9.73
N PHE A 77 -12.95 0.17 10.56
CA PHE A 77 -13.51 1.48 10.88
C PHE A 77 -12.90 2.13 12.14
N SER A 78 -12.21 1.36 12.96
CA SER A 78 -11.53 1.84 14.17
C SER A 78 -10.02 2.02 13.98
N GLY A 79 -9.48 1.47 12.90
CA GLY A 79 -8.07 1.51 12.59
C GLY A 79 -7.58 2.89 12.15
N SER A 80 -6.28 3.13 12.31
CA SER A 80 -5.59 4.32 11.83
C SER A 80 -4.72 3.99 10.62
N GLY A 81 -4.72 4.86 9.64
CA GLY A 81 -3.75 4.91 8.54
C GLY A 81 -3.34 3.52 7.98
N THR A 82 -2.11 3.10 8.25
CA THR A 82 -1.53 1.84 7.73
C THR A 82 -2.34 0.60 8.14
N LEU A 83 -2.91 0.57 9.36
CA LEU A 83 -3.76 -0.55 9.78
C LEU A 83 -5.01 -0.66 8.90
N THR A 84 -5.70 0.44 8.63
CA THR A 84 -6.86 0.46 7.73
C THR A 84 -6.49 -0.02 6.32
N VAL A 85 -5.33 0.40 5.80
CA VAL A 85 -4.83 -0.03 4.48
C VAL A 85 -4.63 -1.55 4.45
N GLU A 86 -3.88 -2.12 5.40
CA GLU A 86 -3.58 -3.55 5.41
C GLU A 86 -4.83 -4.41 5.65
N ILE A 87 -5.77 -3.95 6.47
CA ILE A 87 -7.08 -4.61 6.67
C ILE A 87 -7.88 -4.60 5.36
N ALA A 88 -7.97 -3.45 4.68
CA ALA A 88 -8.71 -3.35 3.43
C ALA A 88 -8.11 -4.25 2.34
N VAL A 89 -6.78 -4.28 2.22
CA VAL A 89 -6.08 -5.22 1.32
C VAL A 89 -6.40 -6.67 1.69
N ALA A 90 -6.32 -7.04 2.97
CA ALA A 90 -6.63 -8.39 3.43
C ALA A 90 -8.07 -8.79 3.09
N LEU A 91 -9.04 -7.93 3.36
CA LEU A 91 -10.45 -8.19 3.04
C LEU A 91 -10.68 -8.33 1.53
N CYS A 92 -10.08 -7.46 0.71
CA CYS A 92 -10.16 -7.59 -0.75
C CYS A 92 -9.63 -8.96 -1.22
N MET A 93 -8.48 -9.37 -0.70
CA MET A 93 -7.82 -10.61 -1.12
C MET A 93 -8.48 -11.87 -0.57
N ILE A 94 -8.97 -11.87 0.67
CA ILE A 94 -9.65 -13.02 1.29
C ILE A 94 -11.01 -13.26 0.64
N LYS A 95 -11.77 -12.20 0.38
CA LYS A 95 -13.14 -12.27 -0.17
C LYS A 95 -13.20 -12.21 -1.69
N ASP A 96 -12.05 -12.03 -2.35
CA ASP A 96 -11.97 -11.84 -3.81
C ASP A 96 -12.91 -10.73 -4.31
N THR A 97 -12.81 -9.53 -3.72
CA THR A 97 -13.68 -8.38 -3.99
C THR A 97 -12.89 -7.08 -4.03
N LEU A 98 -13.40 -6.06 -4.68
CA LEU A 98 -12.87 -4.70 -4.68
C LEU A 98 -13.60 -3.75 -3.71
N ASP A 99 -14.59 -4.24 -2.96
CA ASP A 99 -15.48 -3.42 -2.12
C ASP A 99 -14.73 -2.61 -1.06
N TYR A 100 -13.51 -3.02 -0.69
CA TYR A 100 -12.72 -2.35 0.34
C TYR A 100 -11.64 -1.41 -0.23
N VAL A 101 -11.44 -1.37 -1.55
CA VAL A 101 -10.49 -0.45 -2.22
C VAL A 101 -10.78 1.02 -1.90
N PRO A 102 -12.05 1.49 -1.83
CA PRO A 102 -12.35 2.87 -1.46
C PRO A 102 -11.79 3.29 -0.10
N HIS A 103 -11.62 2.36 0.86
CA HIS A 103 -11.00 2.66 2.16
C HIS A 103 -9.50 2.98 2.00
N ILE A 104 -8.78 2.27 1.12
CA ILE A 104 -7.37 2.55 0.82
C ILE A 104 -7.24 3.92 0.14
N ILE A 105 -8.09 4.20 -0.85
CA ILE A 105 -8.14 5.50 -1.54
C ILE A 105 -8.42 6.63 -0.55
N ASN A 106 -9.34 6.42 0.39
CA ASN A 106 -9.65 7.42 1.41
C ASN A 106 -8.45 7.70 2.34
N VAL A 107 -7.70 6.68 2.76
CA VAL A 107 -6.46 6.87 3.54
C VAL A 107 -5.44 7.65 2.70
N MET A 108 -5.22 7.27 1.43
CA MET A 108 -4.29 7.95 0.54
C MET A 108 -4.60 9.44 0.38
N LYS A 109 -5.87 9.82 0.27
CA LYS A 109 -6.28 11.20 0.02
C LYS A 109 -6.35 12.06 1.29
N ASN A 110 -6.72 11.46 2.44
CA ASN A 110 -7.21 12.25 3.56
C ASN A 110 -6.47 12.01 4.89
N HIS A 111 -5.58 11.02 4.99
CA HIS A 111 -4.90 10.76 6.24
C HIS A 111 -3.89 11.87 6.58
N VAL A 112 -3.82 12.26 7.87
CA VAL A 112 -2.96 13.38 8.31
C VAL A 112 -1.47 13.07 8.17
N PHE A 113 -1.07 11.82 8.41
CA PHE A 113 0.33 11.39 8.30
C PHE A 113 0.66 11.00 6.85
N TRP A 114 1.68 11.63 6.31
CA TRP A 114 2.15 11.36 4.94
C TRP A 114 2.59 9.90 4.75
N THR A 115 3.17 9.26 5.78
CA THR A 115 3.57 7.84 5.74
C THR A 115 2.40 6.92 5.44
N SER A 116 1.25 7.13 6.10
CA SER A 116 0.04 6.33 5.83
C SER A 116 -0.52 6.59 4.43
N ARG A 117 -0.45 7.84 3.94
CA ARG A 117 -0.87 8.16 2.56
C ARG A 117 0.05 7.48 1.53
N MET A 118 1.36 7.48 1.80
CA MET A 118 2.36 6.77 0.99
C MET A 118 2.11 5.26 0.97
N ASP A 119 1.91 4.64 2.14
CA ASP A 119 1.61 3.20 2.24
C ASP A 119 0.34 2.84 1.46
N ALA A 120 -0.68 3.68 1.53
CA ALA A 120 -1.91 3.51 0.76
C ALA A 120 -1.65 3.58 -0.76
N ALA A 121 -0.87 4.57 -1.23
CA ALA A 121 -0.51 4.69 -2.64
C ALA A 121 0.24 3.45 -3.14
N ARG A 122 1.13 2.88 -2.32
CA ARG A 122 1.86 1.64 -2.62
C ARG A 122 0.95 0.41 -2.64
N ALA A 123 0.04 0.29 -1.66
CA ALA A 123 -0.89 -0.84 -1.55
C ALA A 123 -1.83 -0.92 -2.78
N LEU A 124 -2.18 0.22 -3.38
CA LEU A 124 -3.02 0.32 -4.58
C LEU A 124 -2.40 -0.32 -5.83
N ARG A 125 -1.09 -0.66 -5.84
CA ARG A 125 -0.47 -1.47 -6.90
C ARG A 125 -1.16 -2.81 -7.12
N ARG A 126 -1.92 -3.30 -6.15
CA ARG A 126 -2.67 -4.57 -6.24
C ARG A 126 -3.97 -4.47 -7.04
N PHE A 127 -4.46 -3.27 -7.29
CA PHE A 127 -5.83 -3.04 -7.78
C PHE A 127 -5.83 -2.17 -9.05
N PRO A 128 -5.53 -2.75 -10.23
CA PRO A 128 -5.50 -2.02 -11.49
C PRO A 128 -6.92 -1.70 -11.99
N THR A 129 -7.53 -0.68 -11.42
CA THR A 129 -8.84 -0.18 -11.84
C THR A 129 -8.75 1.29 -12.25
N GLU A 130 -9.65 1.74 -13.11
CA GLU A 130 -9.73 3.15 -13.54
C GLU A 130 -9.92 4.07 -12.33
N GLU A 131 -10.76 3.69 -11.35
CA GLU A 131 -10.97 4.45 -10.12
C GLU A 131 -9.67 4.65 -9.33
N VAL A 132 -8.85 3.59 -9.19
CA VAL A 132 -7.55 3.66 -8.52
C VAL A 132 -6.60 4.57 -9.29
N VAL A 133 -6.51 4.43 -10.60
CA VAL A 133 -5.65 5.23 -11.46
C VAL A 133 -6.01 6.72 -11.37
N GLU A 134 -7.30 7.07 -11.43
CA GLU A 134 -7.75 8.46 -11.29
C GLU A 134 -7.43 9.01 -9.88
N ALA A 135 -7.62 8.22 -8.83
CA ALA A 135 -7.27 8.63 -7.47
C ALA A 135 -5.77 8.89 -7.29
N LEU A 136 -4.91 8.08 -7.95
CA LEU A 136 -3.46 8.27 -7.94
C LEU A 136 -3.05 9.54 -8.71
N TYR A 137 -3.62 9.82 -9.89
CA TYR A 137 -3.36 11.06 -10.62
C TYR A 137 -3.77 12.30 -9.81
N GLU A 138 -4.91 12.23 -9.13
CA GLU A 138 -5.34 13.30 -8.22
C GLU A 138 -4.34 13.50 -7.06
N THR A 139 -3.79 12.41 -6.52
CA THR A 139 -2.77 12.45 -5.47
C THR A 139 -1.48 13.09 -5.97
N VAL A 140 -1.00 12.73 -7.17
CA VAL A 140 0.17 13.38 -7.81
C VAL A 140 -0.04 14.88 -7.96
N ALA A 141 -1.26 15.31 -8.34
CA ALA A 141 -1.59 16.71 -8.58
C ALA A 141 -1.75 17.54 -7.29
N LYS A 142 -2.08 16.91 -6.15
CA LYS A 142 -2.58 17.63 -4.97
C LYS A 142 -1.88 17.34 -3.65
N ASP A 143 -1.18 16.22 -3.50
CA ASP A 143 -0.55 15.90 -2.22
C ASP A 143 0.63 16.84 -1.94
N PRO A 144 0.70 17.46 -0.76
CA PRO A 144 1.79 18.36 -0.41
C PRO A 144 3.11 17.63 -0.16
N ASP A 145 3.09 16.32 0.11
CA ASP A 145 4.27 15.54 0.42
C ASP A 145 4.90 14.93 -0.84
N TYR A 146 6.20 15.13 -1.01
CA TYR A 146 6.94 14.62 -2.15
C TYR A 146 6.92 13.09 -2.24
N LEU A 147 7.11 12.38 -1.11
CA LEU A 147 7.17 10.91 -1.12
C LEU A 147 5.82 10.29 -1.50
N VAL A 148 4.72 10.92 -1.09
CA VAL A 148 3.38 10.46 -1.49
C VAL A 148 3.19 10.61 -2.99
N ARG A 149 3.55 11.78 -3.58
CA ARG A 149 3.48 12.00 -5.03
C ARG A 149 4.38 11.02 -5.80
N ASN A 150 5.59 10.78 -5.29
CA ASN A 150 6.54 9.84 -5.89
C ASN A 150 5.95 8.43 -5.98
N HIS A 151 5.50 7.88 -4.85
CA HIS A 151 4.95 6.53 -4.83
C HIS A 151 3.61 6.41 -5.57
N ALA A 152 2.80 7.45 -5.60
CA ALA A 152 1.61 7.48 -6.45
C ALA A 152 1.99 7.40 -7.94
N SER A 153 2.99 8.17 -8.39
CA SER A 153 3.48 8.14 -9.77
C SER A 153 4.07 6.78 -10.16
N GLU A 154 4.91 6.20 -9.29
CA GLU A 154 5.48 4.86 -9.51
C GLU A 154 4.39 3.78 -9.55
N THR A 155 3.33 3.95 -8.74
CA THR A 155 2.17 3.05 -8.77
C THR A 155 1.41 3.15 -10.09
N ILE A 156 1.22 4.36 -10.63
CA ILE A 156 0.62 4.55 -11.96
C ILE A 156 1.44 3.83 -13.03
N LEU A 157 2.77 4.03 -13.06
CA LEU A 157 3.66 3.35 -13.99
C LEU A 157 3.54 1.83 -13.88
N PHE A 158 3.63 1.30 -12.66
CA PHE A 158 3.49 -0.13 -12.40
C PHE A 158 2.15 -0.71 -12.89
N LEU A 159 1.04 -0.04 -12.60
CA LEU A 159 -0.29 -0.47 -13.02
C LEU A 159 -0.43 -0.53 -14.55
N HIS A 160 0.34 0.26 -15.28
CA HIS A 160 0.34 0.27 -16.76
C HIS A 160 1.44 -0.58 -17.38
N GLY A 161 2.14 -1.41 -16.57
CA GLY A 161 3.18 -2.32 -17.07
C GLY A 161 4.50 -1.62 -17.42
N LEU A 162 4.70 -0.38 -16.98
CA LEU A 162 5.91 0.40 -17.16
C LEU A 162 6.85 0.25 -15.96
N GLU A 163 8.14 0.56 -16.15
CA GLU A 163 9.13 0.55 -15.07
C GLU A 163 8.79 1.61 -14.02
N PRO A 164 8.55 1.23 -12.74
CA PRO A 164 8.08 2.14 -11.70
C PRO A 164 9.20 2.98 -11.10
N VAL A 165 9.94 3.71 -11.93
CA VAL A 165 11.05 4.59 -11.55
C VAL A 165 10.82 5.97 -12.15
N ILE A 166 10.01 6.78 -11.49
CA ILE A 166 9.63 8.11 -12.00
C ILE A 166 10.81 9.06 -12.20
N SER A 167 11.90 8.87 -11.45
CA SER A 167 13.13 9.69 -11.57
C SER A 167 13.85 9.55 -12.92
N GLU A 168 13.57 8.50 -13.68
CA GLU A 168 14.09 8.35 -15.05
C GLU A 168 13.41 9.29 -16.05
N HIS A 169 12.17 9.74 -15.75
CA HIS A 169 11.41 10.70 -16.54
C HIS A 169 11.68 12.13 -16.07
N LYS A 170 12.89 12.63 -16.36
CA LYS A 170 13.45 13.87 -15.78
C LYS A 170 12.54 15.08 -15.84
N GLU A 171 11.85 15.32 -16.98
CA GLU A 171 10.98 16.48 -17.15
C GLU A 171 9.73 16.39 -16.22
N ILE A 172 9.13 15.20 -16.08
CA ILE A 172 8.02 14.96 -15.18
C ILE A 172 8.49 15.05 -13.72
N PHE A 173 9.62 14.40 -13.42
CA PHE A 173 10.18 14.35 -12.07
C PHE A 173 10.52 15.75 -11.53
N GLN A 174 11.11 16.64 -12.36
CA GLN A 174 11.42 18.01 -11.94
C GLN A 174 10.18 18.82 -11.53
N LEU A 175 9.04 18.58 -12.15
CA LEU A 175 7.78 19.23 -11.77
C LEU A 175 7.27 18.73 -10.42
N MET A 176 7.51 17.46 -10.10
CA MET A 176 7.06 16.82 -8.87
C MET A 176 7.82 17.29 -7.63
N ILE A 177 9.11 17.60 -7.76
CA ILE A 177 10.01 17.94 -6.64
C ILE A 177 10.03 19.43 -6.31
N VAL A 178 9.20 20.25 -6.94
CA VAL A 178 9.12 21.69 -6.63
C VAL A 178 8.72 21.87 -5.17
N GLU A 179 9.60 22.53 -4.41
CA GLU A 179 9.36 22.86 -3.01
C GLU A 179 8.56 24.17 -2.89
N PHE A 180 7.92 24.38 -1.76
CA PHE A 180 7.19 25.62 -1.48
C PHE A 180 7.36 26.08 -0.03
N ASP A 181 7.33 27.39 0.14
CA ASP A 181 7.22 27.99 1.46
C ASP A 181 5.76 27.92 1.93
N LYS A 182 5.53 27.20 3.05
CA LYS A 182 4.19 27.02 3.64
C LYS A 182 3.55 28.32 4.11
N THR A 183 4.34 29.39 4.26
CA THR A 183 3.87 30.71 4.70
C THR A 183 3.59 31.66 3.53
N ASP A 184 4.05 31.33 2.33
CA ASP A 184 3.84 32.14 1.12
C ASP A 184 2.82 31.49 0.17
N LYS A 185 1.66 32.13 0.06
CA LYS A 185 0.58 31.66 -0.83
C LYS A 185 1.01 31.59 -2.30
N ALA A 186 1.81 32.53 -2.79
CA ALA A 186 2.26 32.52 -4.19
C ALA A 186 3.21 31.34 -4.46
N SER A 187 4.07 31.01 -3.50
CA SER A 187 4.92 29.83 -3.53
C SER A 187 4.09 28.54 -3.56
N ILE A 188 3.10 28.42 -2.68
CA ILE A 188 2.16 27.29 -2.64
C ILE A 188 1.45 27.14 -3.99
N ASP A 189 0.83 28.21 -4.49
CA ASP A 189 0.06 28.18 -5.75
C ASP A 189 0.97 27.79 -6.95
N THR A 190 2.24 28.19 -6.92
CA THR A 190 3.22 27.85 -7.97
C THR A 190 3.58 26.36 -7.92
N ALA A 191 3.86 25.83 -6.74
CA ALA A 191 4.16 24.41 -6.58
C ALA A 191 2.98 23.52 -6.99
N PHE A 192 1.78 23.83 -6.56
CA PHE A 192 0.60 23.05 -6.92
C PHE A 192 0.27 23.11 -8.42
N ARG A 193 0.51 24.23 -9.11
CA ARG A 193 0.45 24.26 -10.59
C ARG A 193 1.50 23.33 -11.22
N SER A 194 2.69 23.26 -10.65
CA SER A 194 3.72 22.34 -11.12
C SER A 194 3.30 20.88 -10.95
N TYR A 195 2.69 20.52 -9.80
CA TYR A 195 2.18 19.16 -9.55
C TYR A 195 1.02 18.79 -10.49
N GLN A 196 0.13 19.72 -10.78
CA GLN A 196 -0.93 19.51 -11.78
C GLN A 196 -0.34 19.21 -13.16
N LYS A 197 0.63 20.02 -13.59
CA LYS A 197 1.33 19.79 -14.86
C LYS A 197 2.09 18.46 -14.86
N CYS A 198 2.71 18.08 -13.72
CA CYS A 198 3.33 16.77 -13.55
C CYS A 198 2.34 15.64 -13.80
N SER A 199 1.17 15.69 -13.16
CA SER A 199 0.11 14.70 -13.32
C SER A 199 -0.39 14.60 -14.77
N GLU A 200 -0.58 15.73 -15.45
CA GLU A 200 -0.99 15.79 -16.86
C GLU A 200 0.06 15.17 -17.79
N MET A 201 1.34 15.51 -17.61
CA MET A 201 2.42 14.96 -18.42
C MET A 201 2.63 13.46 -18.18
N LEU A 202 2.51 13.01 -16.92
CA LEU A 202 2.55 11.60 -16.58
C LEU A 202 1.40 10.84 -17.25
N ARG A 203 0.20 11.39 -17.26
CA ARG A 203 -0.96 10.80 -17.95
C ARG A 203 -0.70 10.66 -19.44
N GLN A 204 -0.27 11.71 -20.12
CA GLN A 204 0.04 11.67 -21.54
C GLN A 204 1.12 10.62 -21.88
N PHE A 205 2.16 10.54 -21.05
CA PHE A 205 3.22 9.53 -21.21
C PHE A 205 2.65 8.11 -21.07
N VAL A 206 1.89 7.86 -20.00
CA VAL A 206 1.32 6.53 -19.73
C VAL A 206 0.30 6.11 -20.79
N GLU A 207 -0.52 7.02 -21.28
CA GLU A 207 -1.48 6.75 -22.36
C GLU A 207 -0.80 6.41 -23.70
N SER A 208 0.43 6.92 -23.93
CA SER A 208 1.19 6.61 -25.15
C SER A 208 2.00 5.32 -25.07
N GLU A 209 2.51 4.94 -23.89
CA GLU A 209 3.53 3.90 -23.72
C GLU A 209 3.03 2.68 -22.93
N GLY A 210 1.95 2.83 -22.13
CA GLY A 210 1.49 1.83 -21.20
C GLY A 210 0.12 1.25 -21.51
N MET A 211 -0.19 0.14 -20.87
CA MET A 211 -1.53 -0.45 -20.88
C MET A 211 -1.91 -0.87 -19.46
N LEU A 212 -3.10 -0.47 -19.01
CA LEU A 212 -3.58 -0.86 -17.67
C LEU A 212 -3.67 -2.39 -17.56
N ARG A 213 -3.06 -2.93 -16.52
CA ARG A 213 -3.08 -4.37 -16.22
C ARG A 213 -4.50 -4.83 -15.94
N ASN A 214 -4.78 -6.09 -16.20
CA ASN A 214 -6.10 -6.68 -15.95
C ASN A 214 -6.11 -7.47 -14.63
N GLY A 215 -7.10 -7.20 -13.79
CA GLY A 215 -7.39 -7.93 -12.57
C GLY A 215 -6.41 -7.67 -11.41
N PRO A 216 -6.78 -8.09 -10.18
CA PRO A 216 -5.95 -7.90 -9.00
C PRO A 216 -4.59 -8.56 -9.12
N ILE A 217 -3.53 -7.88 -8.67
CA ILE A 217 -2.17 -8.38 -8.68
C ILE A 217 -1.89 -9.03 -7.32
N ILE A 218 -1.80 -10.35 -7.31
CA ILE A 218 -1.59 -11.17 -6.11
C ILE A 218 -0.10 -11.36 -5.82
N GLU A 219 0.75 -11.22 -6.85
CA GLU A 219 2.19 -11.42 -6.77
C GLU A 219 2.90 -10.35 -5.95
N ASP A 220 4.19 -10.55 -5.71
CA ASP A 220 5.03 -9.58 -5.02
C ASP A 220 5.10 -8.27 -5.81
N ILE A 221 4.31 -7.30 -5.39
CA ILE A 221 4.24 -5.96 -6.00
C ILE A 221 5.53 -5.14 -5.81
N TRP A 222 6.49 -5.66 -5.05
CA TRP A 222 7.78 -5.02 -4.81
C TRP A 222 8.85 -5.51 -5.78
N ASN A 223 8.67 -6.70 -6.36
CA ASN A 223 9.64 -7.35 -7.25
C ASN A 223 9.20 -7.22 -8.72
N TRP A 224 9.15 -5.99 -9.21
CA TRP A 224 8.70 -5.66 -10.57
C TRP A 224 9.65 -6.15 -11.69
N LYS A 225 10.87 -6.62 -11.33
CA LYS A 225 11.88 -7.14 -12.29
C LYS A 225 11.72 -8.63 -12.63
N ASN A 226 10.77 -9.35 -12.07
CA ASN A 226 10.51 -10.76 -12.36
C ASN A 226 9.32 -10.93 -13.28
#